data_5c2d119b22e8bce2b774ce423bff47a5
#
_entry.id   5c2d119b22e8bce2b774ce423bff47a5
#
_cell.length_a   1.000
_cell.length_b   1.000
_cell.length_c   1.000
_cell.angle_alpha   90.00
_cell.angle_beta   90.00
_cell.angle_gamma   90.00
#
_symmetry.space_group_name_H-M   'P 1'
#
loop_
_entity.id
_entity.type
_entity.pdbx_description
1 polymer ?
#
loop_
_entity_poly.entity_id
_entity_poly.type
_entity_poly.pdbx_seq_one_letter_code
_entity_poly.pdbx_strand_id
1 'polypeptide(L)'
;HPIEKPKFKFIDLFAGIGGFRLALQNIGGKCVFTSEWDKQAQKTYRANFGETPFGDITKEETKQYIPDGFDVLCAGFPCQAFSIAGKRGGFEDTRGTLFFDVAEIIKRKQPKAFFLENVKGLRSHDKGKTLETILNVLRNDLGYFVPDPQIVNAKDFGVPQNRERIYIVGFHPSLNIENFNYPKPTNQNSTFADVKEENIVETKYYLSTQYLQTLINHKARHENKGNGFGYEIIKDNQIANAVVCGGMGRERNLVLDHRITDFTPTTKIKGE
;
A
#
# COMPACT_ATOMS: atom_id res chain seq x y z
N HIS A 1 -18.64 13.25 1.77
CA HIS A 1 -19.23 14.56 1.56
C HIS A 1 -18.47 15.26 0.44
N PRO A 2 -19.16 15.90 -0.52
CA PRO A 2 -18.48 16.72 -1.52
C PRO A 2 -17.78 17.89 -0.82
N ILE A 3 -16.46 18.01 -1.04
CA ILE A 3 -15.70 19.14 -0.56
C ILE A 3 -16.03 20.30 -1.51
N GLU A 4 -16.81 21.28 -1.07
CA GLU A 4 -17.26 22.41 -1.90
C GLU A 4 -16.11 23.24 -2.48
N LYS A 5 -15.00 23.38 -1.73
CA LYS A 5 -13.77 24.02 -2.19
C LYS A 5 -12.56 23.21 -1.76
N PRO A 6 -12.09 22.27 -2.58
CA PRO A 6 -10.92 21.47 -2.23
C PRO A 6 -9.67 22.35 -2.19
N LYS A 7 -8.77 22.09 -1.24
CA LYS A 7 -7.47 22.77 -1.14
C LYS A 7 -6.55 22.38 -2.32
N PHE A 8 -6.68 21.15 -2.80
CA PHE A 8 -5.95 20.61 -3.94
C PHE A 8 -6.70 19.43 -4.55
N LYS A 9 -6.33 19.07 -5.77
CA LYS A 9 -6.83 17.88 -6.48
C LYS A 9 -5.75 16.82 -6.57
N PHE A 10 -6.12 15.57 -6.45
CA PHE A 10 -5.16 14.46 -6.58
C PHE A 10 -5.74 13.29 -7.36
N ILE A 11 -4.82 12.45 -7.87
CA ILE A 11 -5.13 11.14 -8.43
C ILE A 11 -4.47 10.05 -7.58
N ASP A 12 -5.07 8.86 -7.54
CA ASP A 12 -4.60 7.72 -6.76
C ASP A 12 -4.47 6.49 -7.67
N LEU A 13 -3.25 6.09 -7.97
CA LEU A 13 -2.92 4.96 -8.83
C LEU A 13 -2.55 3.75 -7.99
N PHE A 14 -2.98 2.55 -8.41
CA PHE A 14 -2.87 1.33 -7.59
C PHE A 14 -3.56 1.52 -6.23
N ALA A 15 -4.77 2.08 -6.27
CA ALA A 15 -5.44 2.64 -5.10
C ALA A 15 -5.76 1.61 -4.00
N GLY A 16 -5.77 0.31 -4.32
CA GLY A 16 -6.12 -0.72 -3.37
C GLY A 16 -7.51 -0.48 -2.77
N ILE A 17 -7.57 -0.40 -1.46
CA ILE A 17 -8.81 -0.10 -0.73
C ILE A 17 -8.98 1.40 -0.39
N GLY A 18 -8.08 2.27 -0.90
CA GLY A 18 -8.19 3.73 -0.80
C GLY A 18 -7.43 4.39 0.35
N GLY A 19 -6.27 3.85 0.73
CA GLY A 19 -5.46 4.41 1.81
C GLY A 19 -4.99 5.84 1.54
N PHE A 20 -4.43 6.11 0.37
CA PHE A 20 -4.04 7.48 -0.03
C PHE A 20 -5.25 8.40 -0.12
N ARG A 21 -6.36 7.91 -0.68
CA ARG A 21 -7.58 8.71 -0.77
C ARG A 21 -8.06 9.17 0.60
N LEU A 22 -8.14 8.25 1.57
CA LEU A 22 -8.55 8.60 2.93
C LEU A 22 -7.63 9.66 3.54
N ALA A 23 -6.32 9.45 3.45
CA ALA A 23 -5.32 10.37 4.02
C ALA A 23 -5.42 11.77 3.41
N LEU A 24 -5.50 11.87 2.08
CA LEU A 24 -5.51 13.17 1.41
C LEU A 24 -6.86 13.90 1.50
N GLN A 25 -7.98 13.17 1.53
CA GLN A 25 -9.29 13.78 1.78
C GLN A 25 -9.38 14.38 3.19
N ASN A 26 -8.77 13.75 4.20
CA ASN A 26 -8.76 14.27 5.57
C ASN A 26 -8.06 15.62 5.71
N ILE A 27 -7.16 15.97 4.80
CA ILE A 27 -6.47 17.27 4.76
C ILE A 27 -7.05 18.24 3.72
N GLY A 28 -8.20 17.91 3.12
CA GLY A 28 -8.94 18.78 2.21
C GLY A 28 -8.67 18.55 0.72
N GLY A 29 -8.02 17.45 0.35
CA GLY A 29 -7.83 17.05 -1.04
C GLY A 29 -9.08 16.46 -1.67
N LYS A 30 -9.26 16.66 -2.98
CA LYS A 30 -10.32 16.04 -3.78
C LYS A 30 -9.70 15.02 -4.73
N CYS A 31 -10.09 13.74 -4.60
CA CYS A 31 -9.74 12.71 -5.57
C CYS A 31 -10.50 12.97 -6.88
N VAL A 32 -9.78 13.09 -7.99
CA VAL A 32 -10.36 13.37 -9.32
C VAL A 32 -10.18 12.21 -10.30
N PHE A 33 -9.34 11.24 -9.95
CA PHE A 33 -9.17 10.01 -10.70
C PHE A 33 -8.56 8.94 -9.78
N THR A 34 -8.95 7.69 -9.98
CA THR A 34 -8.40 6.55 -9.25
C THR A 34 -8.39 5.31 -10.12
N SER A 35 -7.35 4.51 -10.03
CA SER A 35 -7.23 3.23 -10.74
C SER A 35 -6.83 2.09 -9.82
N GLU A 36 -7.45 0.93 -10.01
CA GLU A 36 -7.17 -0.32 -9.32
C GLU A 36 -7.64 -1.48 -10.20
N TRP A 37 -6.80 -2.47 -10.42
CA TRP A 37 -7.13 -3.60 -11.30
C TRP A 37 -7.74 -4.79 -10.55
N ASP A 38 -7.41 -4.94 -9.26
CA ASP A 38 -7.92 -6.04 -8.45
C ASP A 38 -9.40 -5.86 -8.12
N LYS A 39 -10.22 -6.82 -8.53
CA LYS A 39 -11.67 -6.76 -8.38
C LYS A 39 -12.15 -6.79 -6.93
N GLN A 40 -11.40 -7.41 -6.01
CA GLN A 40 -11.79 -7.44 -4.59
C GLN A 40 -11.43 -6.12 -3.91
N ALA A 41 -10.26 -5.55 -4.25
CA ALA A 41 -9.90 -4.21 -3.81
C ALA A 41 -10.90 -3.16 -4.31
N GLN A 42 -11.33 -3.23 -5.59
CA GLN A 42 -12.36 -2.36 -6.15
C GLN A 42 -13.69 -2.44 -5.39
N LYS A 43 -14.12 -3.65 -4.97
CA LYS A 43 -15.34 -3.83 -4.17
C LYS A 43 -15.24 -3.12 -2.82
N THR A 44 -14.11 -3.30 -2.12
CA THR A 44 -13.86 -2.64 -0.84
C THR A 44 -13.77 -1.12 -1.03
N TYR A 45 -13.07 -0.66 -2.05
CA TYR A 45 -12.97 0.76 -2.39
C TYR A 45 -14.35 1.37 -2.63
N ARG A 46 -15.20 0.70 -3.41
CA ARG A 46 -16.57 1.14 -3.66
C ARG A 46 -17.42 1.20 -2.39
N ALA A 47 -17.26 0.22 -1.49
CA ALA A 47 -17.96 0.23 -0.20
C ALA A 47 -17.54 1.43 0.66
N ASN A 48 -16.24 1.80 0.62
CA ASN A 48 -15.70 2.92 1.40
C ASN A 48 -16.06 4.29 0.83
N PHE A 49 -16.07 4.45 -0.49
CA PHE A 49 -16.13 5.77 -1.14
C PHE A 49 -17.31 5.96 -2.09
N GLY A 50 -18.11 4.92 -2.35
CA GLY A 50 -19.25 4.99 -3.27
C GLY A 50 -18.86 4.98 -4.76
N GLU A 51 -17.57 4.97 -5.08
CA GLU A 51 -17.04 5.03 -6.45
C GLU A 51 -16.25 3.76 -6.78
N THR A 52 -16.31 3.32 -8.04
CA THR A 52 -15.49 2.21 -8.52
C THR A 52 -14.24 2.78 -9.22
N PRO A 53 -13.02 2.39 -8.81
CA PRO A 53 -11.81 2.78 -9.52
C PRO A 53 -11.84 2.36 -10.98
N PHE A 54 -11.20 3.14 -11.85
CA PHE A 54 -10.87 2.70 -13.20
C PHE A 54 -9.99 1.43 -13.14
N GLY A 55 -9.89 0.72 -14.24
CA GLY A 55 -9.18 -0.56 -14.29
C GLY A 55 -7.65 -0.45 -14.25
N ASP A 56 -6.99 -1.29 -15.03
CA ASP A 56 -5.55 -1.41 -15.12
C ASP A 56 -4.90 -0.14 -15.69
N ILE A 57 -4.06 0.53 -14.91
CA ILE A 57 -3.39 1.77 -15.30
C ILE A 57 -2.33 1.57 -16.39
N THR A 58 -1.90 0.36 -16.67
CA THR A 58 -0.97 0.07 -17.76
C THR A 58 -1.63 0.20 -19.15
N LYS A 59 -2.95 0.27 -19.18
CA LYS A 59 -3.75 0.35 -20.41
C LYS A 59 -3.99 1.79 -20.83
N GLU A 60 -3.72 2.11 -22.08
CA GLU A 60 -3.97 3.45 -22.64
C GLU A 60 -5.45 3.85 -22.54
N GLU A 61 -6.36 2.89 -22.72
CA GLU A 61 -7.81 3.08 -22.50
C GLU A 61 -8.16 3.52 -21.07
N THR A 62 -7.33 3.21 -20.06
CA THR A 62 -7.48 3.70 -18.69
C THR A 62 -6.81 5.07 -18.54
N LYS A 63 -5.59 5.23 -19.07
CA LYS A 63 -4.81 6.47 -18.97
C LYS A 63 -5.52 7.68 -19.62
N GLN A 64 -6.30 7.47 -20.67
CA GLN A 64 -7.04 8.55 -21.34
C GLN A 64 -8.05 9.28 -20.45
N TYR A 65 -8.55 8.63 -19.38
CA TYR A 65 -9.48 9.23 -18.41
C TYR A 65 -8.80 10.05 -17.34
N ILE A 66 -7.46 10.06 -17.28
CA ILE A 66 -6.73 10.88 -16.31
C ILE A 66 -6.92 12.35 -16.67
N PRO A 67 -7.57 13.17 -15.81
CA PRO A 67 -7.80 14.58 -16.10
C PRO A 67 -6.50 15.36 -16.11
N ASP A 68 -6.53 16.54 -16.68
CA ASP A 68 -5.46 17.52 -16.56
C ASP A 68 -5.68 18.42 -15.33
N GLY A 69 -4.64 19.10 -14.87
CA GLY A 69 -4.73 20.15 -13.85
C GLY A 69 -5.03 19.62 -12.44
N PHE A 70 -4.67 18.39 -12.10
CA PHE A 70 -4.56 17.94 -10.71
C PHE A 70 -3.20 18.31 -10.14
N ASP A 71 -3.14 18.44 -8.81
CA ASP A 71 -1.95 18.93 -8.12
C ASP A 71 -1.02 17.80 -7.68
N VAL A 72 -1.55 16.67 -7.22
CA VAL A 72 -0.78 15.59 -6.62
C VAL A 72 -1.08 14.24 -7.28
N LEU A 73 -0.04 13.49 -7.63
CA LEU A 73 -0.13 12.09 -8.05
C LEU A 73 0.28 11.19 -6.90
N CYS A 74 -0.60 10.29 -6.47
CA CYS A 74 -0.28 9.22 -5.53
C CYS A 74 -0.19 7.88 -6.22
N ALA A 75 0.77 7.03 -5.83
CA ALA A 75 0.88 5.67 -6.34
C ALA A 75 1.56 4.73 -5.34
N GLY A 76 0.84 3.68 -4.94
CA GLY A 76 1.38 2.54 -4.19
C GLY A 76 1.69 1.38 -5.13
N PHE A 77 2.67 1.54 -6.01
CA PHE A 77 2.98 0.53 -7.03
C PHE A 77 3.71 -0.68 -6.43
N PRO A 78 3.43 -1.92 -6.90
CA PRO A 78 4.11 -3.11 -6.38
C PRO A 78 5.58 -3.15 -6.79
N CYS A 79 6.42 -3.71 -5.88
CA CYS A 79 7.83 -3.95 -6.16
C CYS A 79 7.95 -5.09 -7.18
N GLN A 80 8.30 -4.76 -8.39
CA GLN A 80 8.64 -5.72 -9.42
C GLN A 80 10.14 -5.60 -9.75
N ALA A 81 10.79 -6.74 -10.01
CA ALA A 81 12.15 -6.71 -10.50
C ALA A 81 12.21 -5.97 -11.84
N PHE A 82 13.06 -4.97 -11.93
CA PHE A 82 13.42 -4.43 -13.23
C PHE A 82 14.24 -5.51 -13.95
N SER A 83 13.71 -6.12 -14.98
CA SER A 83 14.55 -6.88 -15.91
C SER A 83 15.38 -5.85 -16.67
N ILE A 84 16.57 -5.58 -16.16
CA ILE A 84 17.59 -4.79 -16.87
C ILE A 84 18.15 -5.69 -17.99
N ALA A 85 17.32 -6.05 -18.94
CA ALA A 85 17.72 -6.65 -20.20
C ALA A 85 17.76 -5.56 -21.26
N GLY A 86 18.74 -4.68 -21.14
CA GLY A 86 18.89 -3.58 -22.12
C GLY A 86 19.85 -2.52 -21.61
N LYS A 87 20.87 -2.27 -22.39
CA LYS A 87 21.92 -1.26 -22.19
C LYS A 87 21.35 0.11 -21.80
N ARG A 88 22.08 0.83 -20.93
CA ARG A 88 22.13 2.28 -20.64
C ARG A 88 21.35 3.24 -21.59
N GLY A 89 20.10 2.94 -21.91
CA GLY A 89 19.20 3.81 -22.66
C GLY A 89 18.12 4.30 -21.70
N GLY A 90 18.01 5.60 -21.49
CA GLY A 90 17.12 6.24 -20.52
C GLY A 90 15.64 5.78 -20.52
N PHE A 91 14.73 6.67 -20.21
CA PHE A 91 13.28 6.44 -20.06
C PHE A 91 12.61 5.58 -21.16
N GLU A 92 13.15 5.55 -22.39
CA GLU A 92 12.53 4.85 -23.52
C GLU A 92 12.81 3.34 -23.58
N ASP A 93 13.91 2.86 -23.00
CA ASP A 93 14.35 1.45 -23.09
C ASP A 93 13.84 0.53 -21.97
N THR A 94 13.13 1.07 -20.97
CA THR A 94 12.74 0.36 -19.74
C THR A 94 11.22 0.10 -19.66
N ARG A 95 10.52 0.13 -20.77
CA ARG A 95 9.08 -0.19 -20.85
C ARG A 95 8.80 -1.59 -20.34
N GLY A 96 7.91 -1.70 -19.35
CA GLY A 96 7.42 -2.99 -18.87
C GLY A 96 7.35 -3.16 -17.36
N THR A 97 7.68 -2.14 -16.57
CA THR A 97 7.42 -2.18 -15.13
C THR A 97 6.45 -1.09 -14.73
N LEU A 98 5.62 -1.36 -13.73
CA LEU A 98 4.56 -0.46 -13.26
C LEU A 98 5.08 0.92 -12.83
N PHE A 99 6.34 1.02 -12.39
CA PHE A 99 6.96 2.32 -12.12
C PHE A 99 7.05 3.20 -13.36
N PHE A 100 7.37 2.63 -14.54
CA PHE A 100 7.49 3.43 -15.76
C PHE A 100 6.13 3.93 -16.27
N ASP A 101 5.04 3.20 -16.00
CA ASP A 101 3.69 3.72 -16.24
C ASP A 101 3.41 4.96 -15.36
N VAL A 102 3.83 4.93 -14.08
CA VAL A 102 3.74 6.09 -13.19
C VAL A 102 4.60 7.24 -13.69
N ALA A 103 5.85 6.98 -14.04
CA ALA A 103 6.78 7.98 -14.54
C ALA A 103 6.30 8.64 -15.87
N GLU A 104 5.71 7.83 -16.76
CA GLU A 104 5.07 8.34 -17.98
C GLU A 104 3.92 9.30 -17.67
N ILE A 105 3.06 8.94 -16.73
CA ILE A 105 1.94 9.81 -16.32
C ILE A 105 2.47 11.11 -15.71
N ILE A 106 3.51 11.03 -14.86
CA ILE A 106 4.16 12.23 -14.30
C ILE A 106 4.71 13.11 -15.45
N LYS A 107 5.39 12.51 -16.42
CA LYS A 107 5.92 13.23 -17.60
C LYS A 107 4.83 13.91 -18.41
N ARG A 108 3.72 13.21 -18.67
CA ARG A 108 2.60 13.73 -19.48
C ARG A 108 1.78 14.80 -18.79
N LYS A 109 1.54 14.62 -17.47
CA LYS A 109 0.59 15.44 -16.69
C LYS A 109 1.25 16.53 -15.85
N GLN A 110 2.55 16.44 -15.60
CA GLN A 110 3.34 17.44 -14.85
C GLN A 110 2.67 17.87 -13.52
N PRO A 111 2.28 16.94 -12.63
CA PRO A 111 1.66 17.31 -11.35
C PRO A 111 2.63 18.18 -10.53
N LYS A 112 2.08 19.06 -9.67
CA LYS A 112 2.90 19.88 -8.77
C LYS A 112 3.72 19.06 -7.78
N ALA A 113 3.17 17.91 -7.38
CA ALA A 113 3.88 16.96 -6.51
C ALA A 113 3.46 15.51 -6.82
N PHE A 114 4.30 14.58 -6.41
CA PHE A 114 3.90 13.18 -6.34
C PHE A 114 4.26 12.57 -4.99
N PHE A 115 3.51 11.53 -4.62
CA PHE A 115 3.68 10.78 -3.40
C PHE A 115 3.63 9.28 -3.71
N LEU A 116 4.81 8.65 -3.76
CA LEU A 116 4.96 7.25 -4.13
C LEU A 116 5.25 6.40 -2.89
N GLU A 117 4.65 5.21 -2.82
CA GLU A 117 4.84 4.25 -1.74
C GLU A 117 5.30 2.91 -2.31
N ASN A 118 6.18 2.24 -1.57
CA ASN A 118 6.56 0.87 -1.86
C ASN A 118 6.94 0.11 -0.58
N VAL A 119 7.14 -1.19 -0.68
CA VAL A 119 7.66 -1.99 0.43
C VAL A 119 9.09 -1.57 0.78
N LYS A 120 9.46 -1.67 2.06
CA LYS A 120 10.82 -1.31 2.54
C LYS A 120 11.94 -2.06 1.79
N GLY A 121 11.64 -3.27 1.29
CA GLY A 121 12.57 -4.09 0.51
C GLY A 121 13.06 -3.43 -0.78
N LEU A 122 12.34 -2.43 -1.31
CA LEU A 122 12.78 -1.65 -2.47
C LEU A 122 14.15 -1.02 -2.25
N ARG A 123 14.46 -0.61 -1.02
CA ARG A 123 15.74 0.03 -0.68
C ARG A 123 16.95 -0.86 -0.95
N SER A 124 16.83 -2.17 -0.72
CA SER A 124 17.92 -3.15 -0.92
C SER A 124 17.75 -4.01 -2.16
N HIS A 125 16.63 -3.85 -2.89
CA HIS A 125 16.34 -4.62 -4.09
C HIS A 125 17.44 -4.43 -5.14
N ASP A 126 17.93 -5.55 -5.69
CA ASP A 126 19.06 -5.58 -6.62
C ASP A 126 20.27 -4.75 -6.13
N LYS A 127 20.63 -4.95 -4.87
CA LYS A 127 21.75 -4.22 -4.21
C LYS A 127 21.59 -2.69 -4.25
N GLY A 128 20.34 -2.20 -4.23
CA GLY A 128 19.99 -0.78 -4.27
C GLY A 128 19.80 -0.18 -5.67
N LYS A 129 20.18 -0.88 -6.73
CA LYS A 129 20.12 -0.38 -8.11
C LYS A 129 18.71 -0.01 -8.56
N THR A 130 17.70 -0.76 -8.09
CA THR A 130 16.30 -0.48 -8.42
C THR A 130 15.87 0.91 -7.92
N LEU A 131 16.17 1.22 -6.66
CA LEU A 131 15.85 2.54 -6.10
C LEU A 131 16.66 3.65 -6.77
N GLU A 132 17.94 3.41 -7.03
CA GLU A 132 18.80 4.34 -7.74
C GLU A 132 18.24 4.68 -9.13
N THR A 133 17.78 3.68 -9.89
CA THR A 133 17.14 3.89 -11.19
C THR A 133 15.87 4.73 -11.07
N ILE A 134 15.00 4.44 -10.10
CA ILE A 134 13.78 5.21 -9.83
C ILE A 134 14.15 6.67 -9.56
N LEU A 135 15.10 6.92 -8.67
CA LEU A 135 15.51 8.28 -8.32
C LEU A 135 16.15 9.02 -9.48
N ASN A 136 16.96 8.33 -10.29
CA ASN A 136 17.55 8.92 -11.48
C ASN A 136 16.47 9.38 -12.47
N VAL A 137 15.47 8.55 -12.76
CA VAL A 137 14.35 8.91 -13.63
C VAL A 137 13.60 10.13 -13.07
N LEU A 138 13.25 10.11 -11.79
CA LEU A 138 12.47 11.20 -11.20
C LEU A 138 13.24 12.51 -11.11
N ARG A 139 14.54 12.46 -10.75
CA ARG A 139 15.40 13.64 -10.56
C ARG A 139 15.92 14.19 -11.87
N ASN A 140 16.50 13.31 -12.70
CA ASN A 140 17.28 13.74 -13.87
C ASN A 140 16.44 13.74 -15.14
N ASP A 141 15.64 12.68 -15.39
CA ASP A 141 14.87 12.60 -16.63
C ASP A 141 13.58 13.44 -16.56
N LEU A 142 12.92 13.48 -15.38
CA LEU A 142 11.70 14.25 -15.17
C LEU A 142 11.92 15.62 -14.51
N GLY A 143 13.11 15.87 -13.95
CA GLY A 143 13.52 17.17 -13.42
C GLY A 143 12.83 17.59 -12.10
N TYR A 144 12.27 16.65 -11.33
CA TYR A 144 11.65 16.96 -10.04
C TYR A 144 12.69 17.08 -8.93
N PHE A 145 12.44 17.97 -7.97
CA PHE A 145 13.16 17.93 -6.70
C PHE A 145 12.63 16.73 -5.89
N VAL A 146 13.49 15.74 -5.66
CA VAL A 146 13.17 14.51 -4.92
C VAL A 146 14.16 14.34 -3.77
N PRO A 147 13.77 14.65 -2.52
CA PRO A 147 14.60 14.40 -1.34
C PRO A 147 14.86 12.91 -1.18
N ASP A 148 15.87 12.55 -0.38
CA ASP A 148 16.19 11.15 -0.14
C ASP A 148 15.03 10.41 0.50
N PRO A 149 14.60 9.26 -0.08
CA PRO A 149 13.46 8.51 0.41
C PRO A 149 13.66 8.02 1.83
N GLN A 150 12.59 8.02 2.62
CA GLN A 150 12.60 7.51 3.98
C GLN A 150 11.69 6.29 4.14
N ILE A 151 12.12 5.37 5.01
CA ILE A 151 11.29 4.29 5.50
C ILE A 151 10.57 4.79 6.74
N VAL A 152 9.24 4.74 6.68
CA VAL A 152 8.35 5.17 7.76
C VAL A 152 7.53 3.97 8.20
N ASN A 153 7.34 3.82 9.52
CA ASN A 153 6.54 2.76 10.09
C ASN A 153 5.20 3.31 10.62
N ALA A 154 4.10 2.69 10.24
CA ALA A 154 2.76 3.12 10.65
C ALA A 154 2.59 3.16 12.18
N LYS A 155 3.23 2.25 12.93
CA LYS A 155 3.18 2.21 14.39
C LYS A 155 3.70 3.48 15.04
N ASP A 156 4.64 4.19 14.39
CA ASP A 156 5.26 5.39 14.92
C ASP A 156 4.34 6.62 14.78
N PHE A 157 3.17 6.43 14.14
CA PHE A 157 2.17 7.47 13.84
C PHE A 157 0.76 7.12 14.37
N GLY A 158 0.69 6.30 15.42
CA GLY A 158 -0.55 5.99 16.10
C GLY A 158 -1.41 4.89 15.44
N VAL A 159 -0.85 4.15 14.48
CA VAL A 159 -1.51 2.97 13.91
C VAL A 159 -0.97 1.71 14.60
N PRO A 160 -1.79 0.85 15.22
CA PRO A 160 -1.31 -0.33 15.93
C PRO A 160 -0.89 -1.47 14.99
N GLN A 161 -0.09 -1.12 13.98
CA GLN A 161 0.40 -2.05 12.97
C GLN A 161 1.88 -1.77 12.66
N ASN A 162 2.73 -2.79 12.79
CA ASN A 162 4.12 -2.74 12.39
C ASN A 162 4.23 -2.87 10.86
N ARG A 163 4.07 -1.74 10.16
CA ARG A 163 4.04 -1.67 8.68
C ARG A 163 5.05 -0.64 8.19
N GLU A 164 6.23 -1.12 7.82
CA GLU A 164 7.29 -0.29 7.24
C GLU A 164 7.09 -0.13 5.72
N ARG A 165 7.13 1.12 5.26
CA ARG A 165 7.06 1.48 3.84
C ARG A 165 8.10 2.52 3.50
N ILE A 166 8.68 2.41 2.31
CA ILE A 166 9.50 3.47 1.76
C ILE A 166 8.60 4.47 1.03
N TYR A 167 8.81 5.74 1.32
CA TYR A 167 8.10 6.85 0.67
C TYR A 167 9.08 7.67 -0.15
N ILE A 168 8.64 7.99 -1.39
CA ILE A 168 9.37 8.82 -2.34
C ILE A 168 8.44 9.98 -2.67
N VAL A 169 8.82 11.19 -2.28
CA VAL A 169 8.07 12.41 -2.61
C VAL A 169 8.84 13.23 -3.62
N GLY A 170 8.13 13.93 -4.49
CA GLY A 170 8.76 14.83 -5.43
C GLY A 170 7.94 16.07 -5.68
N PHE A 171 8.62 17.15 -5.97
CA PHE A 171 8.05 18.47 -6.17
C PHE A 171 8.47 19.03 -7.52
N HIS A 172 7.51 19.53 -8.27
CA HIS A 172 7.76 20.17 -9.55
C HIS A 172 8.63 21.44 -9.37
N PRO A 173 9.60 21.73 -10.25
CA PRO A 173 10.48 22.88 -10.12
C PRO A 173 9.77 24.23 -9.95
N SER A 174 8.57 24.37 -10.53
CA SER A 174 7.77 25.61 -10.41
C SER A 174 7.36 25.97 -8.98
N LEU A 175 7.45 25.03 -8.04
CA LEU A 175 7.15 25.28 -6.62
C LEU A 175 8.32 25.92 -5.86
N ASN A 176 9.53 25.92 -6.45
CA ASN A 176 10.76 26.44 -5.83
C ASN A 176 11.01 25.87 -4.43
N ILE A 177 10.71 24.56 -4.23
CA ILE A 177 10.94 23.86 -2.96
C ILE A 177 12.37 23.33 -2.98
N GLU A 178 13.21 23.74 -2.06
CA GLU A 178 14.60 23.33 -1.92
C GLU A 178 14.82 22.36 -0.75
N ASN A 179 13.90 22.34 0.22
CA ASN A 179 13.99 21.53 1.43
C ASN A 179 12.67 20.82 1.70
N PHE A 180 12.76 19.56 2.12
CA PHE A 180 11.63 18.79 2.61
C PHE A 180 12.09 17.86 3.74
N ASN A 181 11.34 17.85 4.83
CA ASN A 181 11.57 16.94 5.95
C ASN A 181 10.39 16.01 6.11
N TYR A 182 10.68 14.71 6.14
CA TYR A 182 9.67 13.71 6.50
C TYR A 182 9.19 13.92 7.95
N PRO A 183 7.94 13.60 8.27
CA PRO A 183 7.41 13.77 9.61
C PRO A 183 8.17 12.89 10.62
N LYS A 184 8.36 13.43 11.82
CA LYS A 184 8.91 12.67 12.95
C LYS A 184 7.81 11.82 13.60
N PRO A 185 8.15 10.70 14.26
CA PRO A 185 7.23 9.91 15.06
C PRO A 185 6.40 10.77 16.02
N THR A 186 5.10 10.44 16.17
CA THR A 186 4.16 11.24 16.98
C THR A 186 4.08 10.81 18.43
N ASN A 187 4.80 9.77 18.86
CA ASN A 187 4.75 9.19 20.21
C ASN A 187 3.32 8.76 20.66
N GLN A 188 2.42 8.51 19.71
CA GLN A 188 1.10 7.95 19.99
C GLN A 188 1.24 6.43 20.15
N ASN A 189 0.97 5.94 21.35
CA ASN A 189 1.03 4.52 21.66
C ASN A 189 -0.36 3.89 21.46
N SER A 190 -0.65 3.50 20.23
CA SER A 190 -1.84 2.71 19.94
C SER A 190 -1.51 1.21 19.97
N THR A 191 -2.44 0.40 20.47
CA THR A 191 -2.34 -1.05 20.60
C THR A 191 -3.47 -1.74 19.84
N PHE A 192 -3.43 -3.06 19.78
CA PHE A 192 -4.49 -3.82 19.13
C PHE A 192 -5.86 -3.60 19.81
N ALA A 193 -5.89 -3.36 21.14
CA ALA A 193 -7.12 -3.07 21.86
C ALA A 193 -7.91 -1.88 21.29
N ASP A 194 -7.20 -0.87 20.75
CA ASP A 194 -7.81 0.37 20.23
C ASP A 194 -8.59 0.15 18.92
N VAL A 195 -8.36 -0.99 18.24
CA VAL A 195 -8.96 -1.31 16.93
C VAL A 195 -9.68 -2.66 16.93
N LYS A 196 -9.66 -3.38 18.03
CA LYS A 196 -10.31 -4.68 18.18
C LYS A 196 -11.84 -4.52 18.18
N GLU A 197 -12.53 -5.38 17.44
CA GLU A 197 -14.00 -5.46 17.47
C GLU A 197 -14.50 -5.77 18.89
N GLU A 198 -15.37 -4.92 19.43
CA GLU A 198 -15.98 -5.11 20.74
C GLU A 198 -17.01 -6.25 20.74
N ASN A 199 -17.75 -6.37 19.63
CA ASN A 199 -18.78 -7.39 19.46
C ASN A 199 -18.20 -8.72 19.00
N ILE A 200 -18.97 -9.80 19.20
CA ILE A 200 -18.65 -11.11 18.62
C ILE A 200 -18.70 -11.00 17.11
N VAL A 201 -17.62 -11.42 16.46
CA VAL A 201 -17.49 -11.39 15.00
C VAL A 201 -18.22 -12.56 14.34
N GLU A 202 -18.54 -12.45 13.06
CA GLU A 202 -19.19 -13.52 12.31
C GLU A 202 -18.34 -14.80 12.28
N THR A 203 -19.02 -15.96 12.28
CA THR A 203 -18.42 -17.29 12.27
C THR A 203 -17.34 -17.48 11.19
N LYS A 204 -17.51 -16.85 10.04
CA LYS A 204 -16.55 -16.93 8.92
C LYS A 204 -15.13 -16.45 9.24
N TYR A 205 -14.96 -15.66 10.30
CA TYR A 205 -13.66 -15.15 10.74
C TYR A 205 -12.94 -16.08 11.72
N TYR A 206 -13.61 -17.14 12.21
CA TYR A 206 -12.98 -18.14 13.06
C TYR A 206 -12.35 -19.24 12.22
N LEU A 207 -11.15 -19.64 12.60
CA LEU A 207 -10.44 -20.71 11.89
C LEU A 207 -11.02 -22.09 12.24
N SER A 208 -11.18 -22.95 11.25
CA SER A 208 -11.45 -24.38 11.52
C SER A 208 -10.24 -25.02 12.21
N THR A 209 -10.48 -26.07 12.99
CA THR A 209 -9.41 -26.84 13.64
C THR A 209 -8.39 -27.36 12.65
N GLN A 210 -8.86 -27.86 11.49
CA GLN A 210 -7.99 -28.35 10.42
C GLN A 210 -7.10 -27.25 9.85
N TYR A 211 -7.65 -26.03 9.64
CA TYR A 211 -6.88 -24.93 9.11
C TYR A 211 -5.88 -24.41 10.14
N LEU A 212 -6.28 -24.30 11.42
CA LEU A 212 -5.35 -23.95 12.49
C LEU A 212 -4.17 -24.93 12.56
N GLN A 213 -4.42 -26.25 12.46
CA GLN A 213 -3.36 -27.26 12.43
C GLN A 213 -2.42 -27.07 11.24
N THR A 214 -2.96 -26.66 10.07
CA THR A 214 -2.14 -26.33 8.89
C THR A 214 -1.20 -25.15 9.15
N LEU A 215 -1.69 -24.10 9.83
CA LEU A 215 -0.89 -22.94 10.20
C LEU A 215 0.19 -23.31 11.23
N ILE A 216 -0.11 -24.16 12.22
CA ILE A 216 0.85 -24.65 13.20
C ILE A 216 1.97 -25.42 12.50
N ASN A 217 1.62 -26.36 11.63
CA ASN A 217 2.59 -27.14 10.86
C ASN A 217 3.44 -26.26 9.92
N HIS A 218 2.84 -25.24 9.33
CA HIS A 218 3.55 -24.27 8.51
C HIS A 218 4.57 -23.48 9.32
N LYS A 219 4.17 -22.95 10.48
CA LYS A 219 5.06 -22.21 11.39
C LYS A 219 6.23 -23.07 11.83
N ALA A 220 5.98 -24.30 12.31
CA ALA A 220 7.02 -25.23 12.74
C ALA A 220 8.04 -25.54 11.62
N ARG A 221 7.58 -25.73 10.37
CA ARG A 221 8.49 -25.95 9.22
C ARG A 221 9.40 -24.75 8.95
N HIS A 222 8.91 -23.53 9.16
CA HIS A 222 9.72 -22.32 8.96
C HIS A 222 10.69 -22.08 10.11
N GLU A 223 10.27 -22.33 11.35
CA GLU A 223 11.14 -22.26 12.52
C GLU A 223 12.32 -23.24 12.39
N ASN A 224 12.05 -24.48 11.96
CA ASN A 224 13.10 -25.50 11.71
C ASN A 224 14.10 -25.09 10.60
N LYS A 225 13.71 -24.19 9.71
CA LYS A 225 14.58 -23.64 8.65
C LYS A 225 15.28 -22.35 9.05
N GLY A 226 15.12 -21.89 10.31
CA GLY A 226 15.64 -20.62 10.78
C GLY A 226 14.93 -19.38 10.21
N ASN A 227 13.76 -19.56 9.61
CA ASN A 227 12.97 -18.48 9.04
C ASN A 227 11.87 -18.08 10.03
N GLY A 228 11.78 -16.82 10.39
CA GLY A 228 10.72 -16.28 11.27
C GLY A 228 9.35 -16.10 10.60
N PHE A 229 8.96 -17.01 9.69
CA PHE A 229 7.68 -16.96 9.02
C PHE A 229 6.62 -17.77 9.76
N GLY A 230 5.43 -17.19 9.91
CA GLY A 230 4.28 -17.83 10.55
C GLY A 230 3.34 -16.79 11.15
N TYR A 231 2.32 -17.29 11.81
CA TYR A 231 1.38 -16.46 12.56
C TYR A 231 1.91 -16.16 13.96
N GLU A 232 1.41 -15.07 14.53
CA GLU A 232 1.51 -14.73 15.94
C GLU A 232 0.12 -14.54 16.54
N ILE A 233 -0.04 -14.93 17.81
CA ILE A 233 -1.26 -14.65 18.56
C ILE A 233 -1.07 -13.28 19.20
N ILE A 234 -1.87 -12.31 18.79
CA ILE A 234 -1.75 -10.93 19.25
C ILE A 234 -2.55 -10.74 20.54
N LYS A 235 -1.92 -10.13 21.51
CA LYS A 235 -2.57 -9.67 22.74
C LYS A 235 -3.05 -8.23 22.59
N ASP A 236 -4.02 -7.85 23.39
CA ASP A 236 -4.65 -6.52 23.36
C ASP A 236 -3.63 -5.36 23.52
N ASN A 237 -2.60 -5.55 24.32
CA ASN A 237 -1.54 -4.56 24.55
C ASN A 237 -0.39 -4.59 23.52
N GLN A 238 -0.53 -5.33 22.44
CA GLN A 238 0.50 -5.48 21.41
C GLN A 238 0.16 -4.70 20.13
N ILE A 239 1.15 -4.57 19.28
CA ILE A 239 1.04 -4.00 17.93
C ILE A 239 0.97 -5.15 16.94
N ALA A 240 0.01 -5.12 16.02
CA ALA A 240 -0.16 -6.14 15.01
C ALA A 240 1.00 -6.15 13.99
N ASN A 241 1.32 -7.32 13.46
CA ASN A 241 2.16 -7.42 12.27
C ASN A 241 1.43 -6.83 11.05
N ALA A 242 2.17 -6.45 10.02
CA ALA A 242 1.58 -5.96 8.78
C ALA A 242 0.53 -6.93 8.24
N VAL A 243 -0.68 -6.44 8.02
CA VAL A 243 -1.75 -7.20 7.38
C VAL A 243 -1.36 -7.48 5.93
N VAL A 244 -1.40 -8.74 5.55
CA VAL A 244 -1.05 -9.21 4.21
C VAL A 244 -2.33 -9.67 3.51
N CYS A 245 -2.51 -9.24 2.27
CA CYS A 245 -3.61 -9.68 1.43
C CYS A 245 -3.34 -11.05 0.80
N GLY A 246 -4.41 -11.81 0.58
CA GLY A 246 -4.45 -13.02 -0.25
C GLY A 246 -4.23 -14.32 0.49
N GLY A 247 -4.98 -15.30 0.12
CA GLY A 247 -4.94 -16.74 0.27
C GLY A 247 -4.49 -17.38 1.60
N MET A 248 -4.80 -18.65 1.70
CA MET A 248 -4.45 -19.49 2.85
C MET A 248 -2.94 -19.50 3.14
N GLY A 249 -2.57 -19.46 4.43
CA GLY A 249 -1.17 -19.49 4.87
C GLY A 249 -0.51 -18.11 4.97
N ARG A 250 -1.24 -17.03 4.75
CA ARG A 250 -0.74 -15.65 4.88
C ARG A 250 -1.22 -14.94 6.14
N GLU A 251 -1.94 -15.62 7.01
CA GLU A 251 -2.37 -15.11 8.30
C GLU A 251 -1.14 -14.87 9.18
N ARG A 252 -0.90 -13.59 9.46
CA ARG A 252 0.20 -13.15 10.33
C ARG A 252 -0.26 -12.89 11.75
N ASN A 253 -1.52 -12.56 11.91
CA ASN A 253 -2.11 -12.10 13.16
C ASN A 253 -3.31 -12.97 13.47
N LEU A 254 -3.24 -13.73 14.57
CA LEU A 254 -4.37 -14.47 15.12
C LEU A 254 -4.77 -13.86 16.44
N VAL A 255 -6.04 -13.95 16.78
CA VAL A 255 -6.62 -13.46 18.03
C VAL A 255 -7.30 -14.61 18.74
N LEU A 256 -7.06 -14.77 20.03
CA LEU A 256 -7.85 -15.66 20.87
C LEU A 256 -9.11 -14.92 21.31
N ASP A 257 -10.26 -15.45 20.94
CA ASP A 257 -11.54 -14.91 21.37
C ASP A 257 -12.12 -15.77 22.50
N HIS A 258 -12.03 -15.27 23.72
CA HIS A 258 -12.52 -15.95 24.91
C HIS A 258 -14.01 -15.69 25.22
N ARG A 259 -14.69 -14.90 24.37
CA ARG A 259 -16.12 -14.57 24.55
C ARG A 259 -17.03 -15.71 24.14
N ILE A 260 -16.54 -16.67 23.38
CA ILE A 260 -17.29 -17.85 22.94
C ILE A 260 -16.59 -19.07 23.47
N THR A 261 -17.31 -19.86 24.34
CA THR A 261 -16.79 -21.07 24.97
C THR A 261 -17.25 -22.36 24.29
N ASP A 262 -18.42 -22.35 23.65
CA ASP A 262 -19.07 -23.52 23.04
C ASP A 262 -19.15 -23.43 21.51
N PHE A 263 -18.13 -22.87 20.90
CA PHE A 263 -18.14 -22.65 19.47
C PHE A 263 -17.48 -23.80 18.71
N THR A 264 -18.26 -24.52 17.89
CA THR A 264 -17.75 -25.46 16.91
C THR A 264 -17.88 -24.82 15.51
N PRO A 265 -16.77 -24.44 14.87
CA PRO A 265 -16.83 -23.86 13.54
C PRO A 265 -17.41 -24.88 12.54
N THR A 266 -18.49 -24.52 11.86
CA THR A 266 -18.99 -25.32 10.75
C THR A 266 -18.12 -25.08 9.53
N THR A 267 -17.48 -26.13 9.04
CA THR A 267 -16.79 -26.11 7.75
C THR A 267 -17.83 -26.33 6.65
N LYS A 268 -17.99 -25.37 5.72
CA LYS A 268 -18.71 -25.65 4.48
C LYS A 268 -17.89 -26.65 3.68
N ILE A 269 -18.41 -27.84 3.48
CA ILE A 269 -17.85 -28.80 2.53
C ILE A 269 -18.17 -28.27 1.13
N LYS A 270 -17.17 -28.26 0.25
CA LYS A 270 -17.31 -27.79 -1.12
C LYS A 270 -18.33 -28.69 -1.84
N GLY A 271 -19.53 -28.18 -2.14
CA GLY A 271 -20.58 -28.90 -2.83
C GLY A 271 -21.95 -28.94 -2.13
N GLU A 272 -22.11 -28.28 -1.00
CA GLU A 272 -23.43 -28.07 -0.34
C GLU A 272 -23.83 -26.60 -0.37
#